data_e158bfb71137834c157711eccf6a860a
#
_entry.id   e158bfb71137834c157711eccf6a860a
#
_cell.length_a   1.000
_cell.length_b   1.000
_cell.length_c   1.000
_cell.angle_alpha   90.00
_cell.angle_beta   90.00
_cell.angle_gamma   90.00
#
_symmetry.space_group_name_H-M   'P 1'
#
loop_
_entity.id
_entity.type
_entity.pdbx_description
1 polymer ?
#
loop_
_entity_poly.entity_id
_entity_poly.type
_entity_poly.pdbx_seq_one_letter_code
_entity_poly.pdbx_strand_id
1 'polypeptide(L)'
;MSLERLDAETRALLALAGAIATGDEERLAARCEECAARGVPPLWVDELLLQSVLLVGWPRGLTALALWRRIGPAAARQEEDGTDYGRAGAWRERGERVCREVYGKTYARLRENVRALHPALDAWMVVEGYGKTLGRPGLDLARRELCIAMQVAIQGAERQLHAHLQGALNAGASRAAVAEALELTAPLLGPREAELARGLWERVRQ
;
A
#
# COMPACT_ATOMS: atom_id res chain seq x y z
N MET A 1 9.18 9.44 10.79
CA MET A 1 10.58 9.11 10.38
C MET A 1 10.64 9.23 8.88
N SER A 2 11.60 9.98 8.34
CA SER A 2 11.75 10.14 6.88
C SER A 2 12.39 8.89 6.28
N LEU A 3 11.83 8.35 5.18
CA LEU A 3 12.39 7.23 4.43
C LEU A 3 13.26 7.78 3.29
N GLU A 4 14.54 8.01 3.59
CA GLU A 4 15.49 8.63 2.64
C GLU A 4 15.87 7.70 1.48
N ARG A 5 16.08 6.42 1.74
CA ARG A 5 16.43 5.36 0.80
C ARG A 5 15.75 4.05 1.21
N LEU A 6 15.58 3.14 0.27
CA LEU A 6 15.04 1.82 0.57
C LEU A 6 16.11 0.93 1.22
N ASP A 7 15.87 0.48 2.46
CA ASP A 7 16.64 -0.61 3.07
C ASP A 7 16.30 -1.96 2.42
N ALA A 8 17.04 -2.99 2.77
CA ALA A 8 16.89 -4.33 2.18
C ALA A 8 15.51 -4.94 2.50
N GLU A 9 15.00 -4.71 3.70
CA GLU A 9 13.71 -5.18 4.17
C GLU A 9 12.58 -4.48 3.40
N THR A 10 12.65 -3.17 3.21
CA THR A 10 11.67 -2.41 2.43
C THR A 10 11.67 -2.83 0.97
N ARG A 11 12.85 -3.07 0.36
CA ARG A 11 12.94 -3.59 -1.02
C ARG A 11 12.24 -4.94 -1.17
N ALA A 12 12.47 -5.87 -0.22
CA ALA A 12 11.81 -7.17 -0.23
C ALA A 12 10.28 -7.04 -0.05
N LEU A 13 9.84 -6.16 0.86
CA LEU A 13 8.42 -5.87 1.08
C LEU A 13 7.75 -5.31 -0.18
N LEU A 14 8.40 -4.37 -0.87
CA LEU A 14 7.91 -3.80 -2.12
C LEU A 14 7.86 -4.84 -3.25
N ALA A 15 8.88 -5.71 -3.35
CA ALA A 15 8.86 -6.80 -4.32
C ALA A 15 7.70 -7.78 -4.07
N LEU A 16 7.37 -8.04 -2.80
CA LEU A 16 6.20 -8.82 -2.41
C LEU A 16 4.90 -8.10 -2.80
N ALA A 17 4.78 -6.78 -2.56
CA ALA A 17 3.63 -5.99 -2.98
C ALA A 17 3.38 -6.09 -4.49
N GLY A 18 4.45 -6.02 -5.29
CA GLY A 18 4.39 -6.22 -6.73
C GLY A 18 3.91 -7.63 -7.11
N ALA A 19 4.45 -8.67 -6.48
CA ALA A 19 4.04 -10.06 -6.74
C ALA A 19 2.54 -10.28 -6.45
N ILE A 20 2.02 -9.72 -5.36
CA ILE A 20 0.59 -9.78 -5.03
C ILE A 20 -0.25 -9.17 -6.17
N ALA A 21 0.18 -8.04 -6.72
CA ALA A 21 -0.56 -7.34 -7.77
C ALA A 21 -0.56 -8.09 -9.10
N THR A 22 0.49 -8.85 -9.43
CA THR A 22 0.53 -9.66 -10.67
C THR A 22 -0.44 -10.83 -10.61
N GLY A 23 -0.69 -11.40 -9.43
CA GLY A 23 -1.48 -12.63 -9.26
C GLY A 23 -0.76 -13.91 -9.68
N ASP A 24 0.55 -13.86 -9.89
CA ASP A 24 1.42 -14.98 -10.18
C ASP A 24 1.82 -15.68 -8.86
N GLU A 25 1.27 -16.85 -8.60
CA GLU A 25 1.46 -17.56 -7.33
C GLU A 25 2.89 -18.09 -7.14
N GLU A 26 3.59 -18.46 -8.20
CA GLU A 26 4.99 -18.90 -8.10
C GLU A 26 5.90 -17.74 -7.69
N ARG A 27 5.73 -16.60 -8.34
CA ARG A 27 6.41 -15.35 -7.98
C ARG A 27 6.08 -14.93 -6.56
N LEU A 28 4.81 -15.03 -6.16
CA LEU A 28 4.35 -14.69 -4.82
C LEU A 28 5.03 -15.56 -3.76
N ALA A 29 5.13 -16.88 -4.00
CA ALA A 29 5.83 -17.81 -3.10
C ALA A 29 7.30 -17.42 -2.94
N ALA A 30 8.00 -17.20 -4.06
CA ALA A 30 9.41 -16.79 -4.04
C ALA A 30 9.62 -15.47 -3.26
N ARG A 31 8.70 -14.49 -3.35
CA ARG A 31 8.81 -13.24 -2.59
C ARG A 31 8.47 -13.40 -1.11
N CYS A 32 7.56 -14.30 -0.74
CA CYS A 32 7.34 -14.66 0.65
C CYS A 32 8.59 -15.30 1.26
N GLU A 33 9.24 -16.23 0.56
CA GLU A 33 10.50 -16.85 0.99
C GLU A 33 11.61 -15.82 1.13
N GLU A 34 11.73 -14.88 0.19
CA GLU A 34 12.70 -13.80 0.25
C GLU A 34 12.47 -12.90 1.48
N CYS A 35 11.23 -12.51 1.76
CA CYS A 35 10.90 -11.72 2.95
C CYS A 35 11.31 -12.46 4.24
N ALA A 36 11.00 -13.76 4.34
CA ALA A 36 11.39 -14.57 5.49
C ALA A 36 12.93 -14.67 5.63
N ALA A 37 13.64 -14.96 4.54
CA ALA A 37 15.09 -15.11 4.51
C ALA A 37 15.84 -13.81 4.83
N ARG A 38 15.30 -12.66 4.42
CA ARG A 38 15.88 -11.33 4.71
C ARG A 38 15.50 -10.78 6.08
N GLY A 39 14.67 -11.49 6.85
CA GLY A 39 14.25 -11.04 8.17
C GLY A 39 13.34 -9.82 8.13
N VAL A 40 12.54 -9.63 7.04
CA VAL A 40 11.49 -8.60 7.01
C VAL A 40 10.59 -8.82 8.24
N PRO A 41 10.33 -7.79 9.05
CA PRO A 41 9.47 -7.95 10.21
C PRO A 41 8.13 -8.61 9.82
N PRO A 42 7.74 -9.75 10.43
CA PRO A 42 6.52 -10.46 10.05
C PRO A 42 5.28 -9.58 10.11
N LEU A 43 5.26 -8.63 11.04
CA LEU A 43 4.19 -7.65 11.18
C LEU A 43 4.08 -6.73 9.95
N TRP A 44 5.20 -6.35 9.33
CA TRP A 44 5.16 -5.54 8.09
C TRP A 44 4.51 -6.31 6.95
N VAL A 45 4.84 -7.60 6.83
CA VAL A 45 4.25 -8.47 5.80
C VAL A 45 2.76 -8.65 6.06
N ASP A 46 2.35 -8.92 7.29
CA ASP A 46 0.94 -9.05 7.65
C ASP A 46 0.14 -7.77 7.32
N GLU A 47 0.68 -6.60 7.64
CA GLU A 47 0.03 -5.33 7.35
C GLU A 47 -0.01 -5.01 5.85
N LEU A 48 1.04 -5.38 5.09
CA LEU A 48 1.00 -5.31 3.62
C LEU A 48 -0.10 -6.21 3.05
N LEU A 49 -0.20 -7.45 3.52
CA LEU A 49 -1.19 -8.41 3.03
C LEU A 49 -2.62 -7.96 3.33
N LEU A 50 -2.87 -7.42 4.53
CA LEU A 50 -4.18 -6.86 4.89
C LEU A 50 -4.56 -5.67 4.00
N GLN A 51 -3.66 -4.70 3.82
CA GLN A 51 -3.95 -3.55 2.97
C GLN A 51 -4.12 -3.92 1.50
N SER A 52 -3.41 -4.97 1.03
CA SER A 52 -3.50 -5.41 -0.37
C SER A 52 -4.91 -5.87 -0.74
N VAL A 53 -5.73 -6.35 0.21
CA VAL A 53 -7.13 -6.68 -0.05
C VAL A 53 -7.92 -5.50 -0.63
N LEU A 54 -7.59 -4.26 -0.23
CA LEU A 54 -8.21 -3.04 -0.77
C LEU A 54 -7.85 -2.79 -2.25
N LEU A 55 -6.70 -3.28 -2.70
CA LEU A 55 -6.14 -3.01 -4.02
C LEU A 55 -6.39 -4.14 -5.01
N VAL A 56 -6.24 -5.39 -4.57
CA VAL A 56 -6.32 -6.58 -5.44
C VAL A 56 -7.57 -7.43 -5.19
N GLY A 57 -8.39 -7.04 -4.21
CA GLY A 57 -9.61 -7.76 -3.82
C GLY A 57 -9.33 -9.00 -2.96
N TRP A 58 -10.42 -9.57 -2.43
CA TRP A 58 -10.39 -10.73 -1.55
C TRP A 58 -9.71 -11.96 -2.15
N PRO A 59 -9.96 -12.36 -3.42
CA PRO A 59 -9.37 -13.60 -3.95
C PRO A 59 -7.85 -13.60 -3.86
N ARG A 60 -7.19 -12.59 -4.39
CA ARG A 60 -5.71 -12.48 -4.34
C ARG A 60 -5.19 -12.24 -2.93
N GLY A 61 -5.89 -11.45 -2.13
CA GLY A 61 -5.55 -11.21 -0.73
C GLY A 61 -5.55 -12.49 0.09
N LEU A 62 -6.57 -13.34 -0.06
CA LEU A 62 -6.66 -14.63 0.63
C LEU A 62 -5.56 -15.60 0.20
N THR A 63 -5.28 -15.69 -1.11
CA THR A 63 -4.17 -16.51 -1.62
C THR A 63 -2.83 -16.07 -1.01
N ALA A 64 -2.56 -14.76 -1.00
CA ALA A 64 -1.33 -14.22 -0.47
C ALA A 64 -1.17 -14.46 1.03
N LEU A 65 -2.24 -14.24 1.81
CA LEU A 65 -2.24 -14.53 3.24
C LEU A 65 -2.03 -16.01 3.55
N ALA A 66 -2.73 -16.91 2.83
CA ALA A 66 -2.59 -18.35 3.01
C ALA A 66 -1.16 -18.82 2.72
N LEU A 67 -0.55 -18.27 1.67
CA LEU A 67 0.82 -18.59 1.29
C LEU A 67 1.82 -18.12 2.36
N TRP A 68 1.70 -16.87 2.81
CA TRP A 68 2.55 -16.33 3.88
C TRP A 68 2.44 -17.13 5.19
N ARG A 69 1.24 -17.59 5.57
CA ARG A 69 1.06 -18.44 6.77
C ARG A 69 1.75 -19.80 6.66
N ARG A 70 2.03 -20.30 5.45
CA ARG A 70 2.79 -21.56 5.25
C ARG A 70 4.30 -21.35 5.24
N ILE A 71 4.77 -20.20 4.76
CA ILE A 71 6.19 -19.92 4.48
C ILE A 71 6.80 -19.06 5.57
N GLY A 72 6.12 -18.02 5.99
CA GLY A 72 6.64 -17.02 6.92
C GLY A 72 6.54 -17.45 8.38
N PRO A 73 7.29 -16.79 9.26
CA PRO A 73 7.14 -16.96 10.69
C PRO A 73 5.79 -16.42 11.16
N ALA A 74 5.32 -16.92 12.32
CA ALA A 74 4.13 -16.38 12.96
C ALA A 74 4.33 -14.90 13.32
N ALA A 75 3.39 -14.04 12.96
CA ALA A 75 3.42 -12.65 13.41
C ALA A 75 3.09 -12.53 14.89
N ALA A 76 3.66 -11.53 15.55
CA ALA A 76 3.25 -11.17 16.90
C ALA A 76 1.76 -10.76 16.91
N ARG A 77 1.07 -11.13 18.00
CA ARG A 77 -0.32 -10.71 18.19
C ARG A 77 -0.41 -9.19 18.23
N GLN A 78 -1.32 -8.63 17.46
CA GLN A 78 -1.56 -7.19 17.43
C GLN A 78 -2.57 -6.79 18.52
N GLU A 79 -2.42 -5.59 19.06
CA GLU A 79 -3.37 -5.02 20.02
C GLU A 79 -4.75 -4.72 19.39
N GLU A 80 -4.76 -4.50 18.08
CA GLU A 80 -5.96 -4.21 17.31
C GLU A 80 -6.14 -5.22 16.17
N ASP A 81 -7.12 -6.10 16.32
CA ASP A 81 -7.45 -7.13 15.33
C ASP A 81 -8.44 -6.67 14.24
N GLY A 82 -9.10 -5.51 14.44
CA GLY A 82 -10.07 -4.95 13.50
C GLY A 82 -11.46 -5.61 13.53
N THR A 83 -11.74 -6.45 14.52
CA THR A 83 -13.04 -7.17 14.65
C THR A 83 -14.05 -6.43 15.53
N ASP A 84 -13.61 -5.51 16.38
CA ASP A 84 -14.48 -4.72 17.26
C ASP A 84 -15.06 -3.50 16.52
N TYR A 85 -16.22 -3.66 15.91
CA TYR A 85 -16.95 -2.58 15.23
C TYR A 85 -17.48 -1.48 16.16
N GLY A 86 -17.47 -1.69 17.49
CA GLY A 86 -17.70 -0.61 18.45
C GLY A 86 -16.66 0.52 18.32
N ARG A 87 -15.51 0.24 17.73
CA ARG A 87 -14.42 1.21 17.46
C ARG A 87 -14.58 2.00 16.14
N ALA A 88 -15.70 1.85 15.43
CA ALA A 88 -15.90 2.53 14.14
C ALA A 88 -15.73 4.06 14.21
N GLY A 89 -16.09 4.68 15.34
CA GLY A 89 -15.84 6.11 15.60
C GLY A 89 -14.33 6.45 15.62
N ALA A 90 -13.55 5.66 16.35
CA ALA A 90 -12.09 5.85 16.42
C ALA A 90 -11.41 5.57 15.06
N TRP A 91 -11.90 4.60 14.28
CA TRP A 91 -11.42 4.36 12.92
C TRP A 91 -11.73 5.55 12.00
N ARG A 92 -12.92 6.17 12.13
CA ARG A 92 -13.27 7.38 11.36
C ARG A 92 -12.30 8.52 11.66
N GLU A 93 -12.07 8.84 12.92
CA GLU A 93 -11.16 9.91 13.33
C GLU A 93 -9.73 9.65 12.84
N ARG A 94 -9.23 8.43 13.01
CA ARG A 94 -7.93 8.01 12.50
C ARG A 94 -7.88 8.10 10.99
N GLY A 95 -8.91 7.63 10.31
CA GLY A 95 -9.00 7.64 8.86
C GLY A 95 -9.01 9.04 8.27
N GLU A 96 -9.74 9.97 8.87
CA GLU A 96 -9.72 11.37 8.44
C GLU A 96 -8.34 12.01 8.59
N ARG A 97 -7.63 11.71 9.68
CA ARG A 97 -6.26 12.20 9.92
C ARG A 97 -5.29 11.62 8.89
N VAL A 98 -5.27 10.29 8.72
CA VAL A 98 -4.34 9.59 7.80
C VAL A 98 -4.64 9.97 6.34
N CYS A 99 -5.90 9.97 5.94
CA CYS A 99 -6.29 10.38 4.58
C CYS A 99 -5.89 11.84 4.29
N ARG A 100 -6.04 12.73 5.28
CA ARG A 100 -5.59 14.12 5.16
C ARG A 100 -4.08 14.23 5.04
N GLU A 101 -3.32 13.41 5.73
CA GLU A 101 -1.86 13.34 5.61
C GLU A 101 -1.44 12.91 4.20
N VAL A 102 -2.04 11.83 3.67
CA VAL A 102 -1.75 11.31 2.32
C VAL A 102 -2.10 12.32 1.22
N TYR A 103 -3.29 12.94 1.28
CA TYR A 103 -3.77 13.82 0.20
C TYR A 103 -3.46 15.31 0.42
N GLY A 104 -3.02 15.71 1.60
CA GLY A 104 -2.67 17.09 1.93
C GLY A 104 -3.77 18.08 1.53
N LYS A 105 -3.37 19.10 0.77
CA LYS A 105 -4.29 20.18 0.31
C LYS A 105 -5.40 19.70 -0.64
N THR A 106 -5.28 18.51 -1.24
CA THR A 106 -6.30 17.95 -2.14
C THR A 106 -7.38 17.13 -1.42
N TYR A 107 -7.24 16.90 -0.11
CA TYR A 107 -8.13 16.07 0.70
C TYR A 107 -9.63 16.44 0.57
N ALA A 108 -9.97 17.72 0.71
CA ALA A 108 -11.37 18.17 0.65
C ALA A 108 -12.00 17.84 -0.73
N ARG A 109 -11.27 18.15 -1.80
CA ARG A 109 -11.71 17.86 -3.17
C ARG A 109 -11.83 16.36 -3.44
N LEU A 110 -10.91 15.54 -2.91
CA LEU A 110 -11.03 14.09 -3.00
C LEU A 110 -12.36 13.62 -2.40
N ARG A 111 -12.67 14.06 -1.16
CA ARG A 111 -13.89 13.67 -0.45
C ARG A 111 -15.16 14.05 -1.23
N GLU A 112 -15.19 15.25 -1.78
CA GLU A 112 -16.29 15.71 -2.62
C GLU A 112 -16.45 14.84 -3.87
N ASN A 113 -15.36 14.59 -4.59
CA ASN A 113 -15.36 13.77 -5.81
C ASN A 113 -15.80 12.32 -5.52
N VAL A 114 -15.27 11.68 -4.47
CA VAL A 114 -15.64 10.29 -4.13
C VAL A 114 -17.10 10.21 -3.67
N ARG A 115 -17.57 11.20 -2.89
CA ARG A 115 -18.98 11.28 -2.46
C ARG A 115 -19.93 11.47 -3.62
N ALA A 116 -19.53 12.24 -4.64
CA ALA A 116 -20.31 12.43 -5.86
C ALA A 116 -20.43 11.14 -6.68
N LEU A 117 -19.43 10.25 -6.63
CA LEU A 117 -19.54 8.93 -7.22
C LEU A 117 -20.51 8.04 -6.44
N HIS A 118 -20.33 7.94 -5.13
CA HIS A 118 -21.24 7.24 -4.23
C HIS A 118 -20.96 7.62 -2.77
N PRO A 119 -22.00 8.03 -1.98
CA PRO A 119 -21.79 8.41 -0.57
C PRO A 119 -21.16 7.31 0.29
N ALA A 120 -21.51 6.05 0.07
CA ALA A 120 -20.93 4.93 0.80
C ALA A 120 -19.44 4.76 0.52
N LEU A 121 -18.98 4.98 -0.71
CA LEU A 121 -17.54 4.92 -1.04
C LEU A 121 -16.73 5.95 -0.26
N ASP A 122 -17.24 7.16 -0.09
CA ASP A 122 -16.59 8.19 0.73
C ASP A 122 -16.47 7.74 2.19
N ALA A 123 -17.54 7.18 2.75
CA ALA A 123 -17.54 6.66 4.11
C ALA A 123 -16.58 5.46 4.28
N TRP A 124 -16.64 4.48 3.37
CA TRP A 124 -15.78 3.29 3.40
C TRP A 124 -14.31 3.64 3.20
N MET A 125 -14.00 4.54 2.28
CA MET A 125 -12.63 5.00 2.07
C MET A 125 -12.03 5.53 3.38
N VAL A 126 -12.77 6.34 4.13
CA VAL A 126 -12.27 6.92 5.38
C VAL A 126 -12.25 5.89 6.51
N VAL A 127 -13.34 5.17 6.73
CA VAL A 127 -13.47 4.29 7.90
C VAL A 127 -12.72 2.97 7.67
N GLU A 128 -13.03 2.25 6.59
CA GLU A 128 -12.44 0.93 6.33
C GLU A 128 -11.05 1.04 5.71
N GLY A 129 -10.87 1.93 4.73
CA GLY A 129 -9.61 2.11 4.03
C GLY A 129 -8.56 2.76 4.93
N TYR A 130 -8.68 4.07 5.17
CA TYR A 130 -7.66 4.81 5.92
C TYR A 130 -7.71 4.60 7.43
N GLY A 131 -8.89 4.39 8.00
CA GLY A 131 -9.03 4.23 9.46
C GLY A 131 -8.70 2.83 9.95
N LYS A 132 -9.44 1.86 9.49
CA LYS A 132 -9.34 0.46 9.94
C LYS A 132 -8.13 -0.27 9.36
N THR A 133 -7.69 0.09 8.14
CA THR A 133 -6.62 -0.62 7.45
C THR A 133 -5.32 0.18 7.39
N LEU A 134 -5.26 1.27 6.64
CA LEU A 134 -4.00 1.99 6.40
C LEU A 134 -3.46 2.76 7.60
N GLY A 135 -4.31 3.13 8.55
CA GLY A 135 -3.92 3.80 9.79
C GLY A 135 -3.53 2.85 10.92
N ARG A 136 -3.50 1.52 10.68
CA ARG A 136 -3.09 0.54 11.69
C ARG A 136 -1.61 0.70 12.07
N PRO A 137 -1.23 0.39 13.32
CA PRO A 137 0.18 0.26 13.69
C PRO A 137 0.83 -0.92 12.96
N GLY A 138 2.15 -1.03 13.08
CA GLY A 138 2.91 -2.18 12.57
C GLY A 138 3.61 -1.94 11.24
N LEU A 139 3.10 -1.09 10.36
CA LEU A 139 3.78 -0.62 9.16
C LEU A 139 3.58 0.89 9.03
N ASP A 140 4.64 1.64 8.81
CA ASP A 140 4.56 3.08 8.65
C ASP A 140 3.90 3.51 7.33
N LEU A 141 3.38 4.74 7.32
CA LEU A 141 2.58 5.23 6.21
C LEU A 141 3.38 5.39 4.92
N ALA A 142 4.66 5.76 5.00
CA ALA A 142 5.50 5.90 3.81
C ALA A 142 5.69 4.57 3.08
N ARG A 143 5.98 3.47 3.82
CA ARG A 143 6.06 2.12 3.24
C ARG A 143 4.71 1.65 2.71
N ARG A 144 3.62 1.94 3.41
CA ARG A 144 2.26 1.62 2.93
C ARG A 144 1.98 2.27 1.59
N GLU A 145 2.22 3.56 1.45
CA GLU A 145 1.99 4.32 0.23
C GLU A 145 2.89 3.85 -0.93
N LEU A 146 4.15 3.52 -0.68
CA LEU A 146 5.03 2.93 -1.69
C LEU A 146 4.49 1.57 -2.17
N CYS A 147 4.06 0.69 -1.26
CA CYS A 147 3.46 -0.60 -1.63
C CYS A 147 2.19 -0.41 -2.48
N ILE A 148 1.33 0.55 -2.13
CA ILE A 148 0.13 0.87 -2.90
C ILE A 148 0.52 1.38 -4.28
N ALA A 149 1.47 2.33 -4.37
CA ALA A 149 1.93 2.89 -5.64
C ALA A 149 2.42 1.78 -6.60
N MET A 150 3.17 0.79 -6.10
CA MET A 150 3.59 -0.36 -6.92
C MET A 150 2.41 -1.20 -7.40
N GLN A 151 1.46 -1.50 -6.52
CA GLN A 151 0.30 -2.33 -6.87
C GLN A 151 -0.59 -1.64 -7.92
N VAL A 152 -0.86 -0.35 -7.76
CA VAL A 152 -1.69 0.39 -8.72
C VAL A 152 -0.95 0.71 -10.03
N ALA A 153 0.39 0.78 -10.01
CA ALA A 153 1.20 0.88 -11.23
C ALA A 153 1.04 -0.37 -12.10
N ILE A 154 1.14 -1.56 -11.50
CA ILE A 154 0.97 -2.85 -12.18
C ILE A 154 -0.46 -2.99 -12.74
N GLN A 155 -1.45 -2.44 -12.07
CA GLN A 155 -2.85 -2.43 -12.53
C GLN A 155 -3.14 -1.38 -13.62
N GLY A 156 -2.20 -0.49 -13.94
CA GLY A 156 -2.40 0.61 -14.87
C GLY A 156 -3.43 1.65 -14.39
N ALA A 157 -3.62 1.76 -13.07
CA ALA A 157 -4.59 2.66 -12.45
C ALA A 157 -4.03 4.09 -12.33
N GLU A 158 -4.08 4.85 -13.44
CA GLU A 158 -3.41 6.16 -13.58
C GLU A 158 -3.68 7.14 -12.45
N ARG A 159 -4.96 7.37 -12.14
CA ARG A 159 -5.37 8.36 -11.12
C ARG A 159 -4.89 7.98 -9.74
N GLN A 160 -4.98 6.69 -9.41
CA GLN A 160 -4.53 6.14 -8.13
C GLN A 160 -3.01 6.20 -8.03
N LEU A 161 -2.29 5.84 -9.10
CA LEU A 161 -0.84 5.93 -9.12
C LEU A 161 -0.37 7.36 -8.87
N HIS A 162 -0.92 8.35 -9.56
CA HIS A 162 -0.61 9.76 -9.32
C HIS A 162 -0.83 10.16 -7.85
N ALA A 163 -1.98 9.78 -7.29
CA ALA A 163 -2.34 10.10 -5.92
C ALA A 163 -1.37 9.47 -4.91
N HIS A 164 -1.03 8.19 -5.08
CA HIS A 164 -0.18 7.47 -4.13
C HIS A 164 1.32 7.76 -4.29
N LEU A 165 1.79 8.18 -5.46
CA LEU A 165 3.14 8.75 -5.59
C LEU A 165 3.27 10.06 -4.78
N GLN A 166 2.27 10.93 -4.87
CA GLN A 166 2.22 12.15 -4.05
C GLN A 166 2.02 11.81 -2.58
N GLY A 167 1.18 10.81 -2.27
CA GLY A 167 0.93 10.31 -0.91
C GLY A 167 2.20 9.79 -0.25
N ALA A 168 3.03 9.03 -0.97
CA ALA A 168 4.31 8.55 -0.46
C ALA A 168 5.24 9.70 -0.06
N LEU A 169 5.33 10.76 -0.89
CA LEU A 169 6.09 11.96 -0.55
C LEU A 169 5.52 12.68 0.67
N ASN A 170 4.20 12.83 0.74
CA ASN A 170 3.52 13.47 1.88
C ASN A 170 3.70 12.67 3.18
N ALA A 171 3.77 11.34 3.08
CA ALA A 171 4.01 10.43 4.20
C ALA A 171 5.49 10.34 4.63
N GLY A 172 6.39 11.06 3.95
CA GLY A 172 7.80 11.16 4.33
C GLY A 172 8.76 10.27 3.54
N ALA A 173 8.33 9.63 2.45
CA ALA A 173 9.27 9.01 1.51
C ALA A 173 10.02 10.11 0.72
N SER A 174 11.33 9.98 0.58
CA SER A 174 12.10 10.88 -0.26
C SER A 174 11.83 10.64 -1.75
N ARG A 175 12.16 11.62 -2.59
CA ARG A 175 12.12 11.43 -4.05
C ARG A 175 13.00 10.25 -4.51
N ALA A 176 14.13 10.05 -3.83
CA ALA A 176 15.04 8.94 -4.13
C ALA A 176 14.37 7.58 -3.81
N ALA A 177 13.71 7.45 -2.66
CA ALA A 177 13.01 6.24 -2.28
C ALA A 177 11.85 5.91 -3.23
N VAL A 178 11.07 6.92 -3.67
CA VAL A 178 10.00 6.72 -4.66
C VAL A 178 10.57 6.29 -6.03
N ALA A 179 11.66 6.92 -6.49
CA ALA A 179 12.32 6.53 -7.74
C ALA A 179 12.81 5.08 -7.69
N GLU A 180 13.48 4.68 -6.59
CA GLU A 180 13.92 3.30 -6.38
C GLU A 180 12.75 2.31 -6.36
N ALA A 181 11.61 2.66 -5.76
CA ALA A 181 10.41 1.83 -5.77
C ALA A 181 9.87 1.62 -7.19
N LEU A 182 9.83 2.67 -8.00
CA LEU A 182 9.44 2.58 -9.41
C LEU A 182 10.41 1.73 -10.24
N GLU A 183 11.72 1.84 -10.00
CA GLU A 183 12.74 0.98 -10.64
C GLU A 183 12.53 -0.50 -10.30
N LEU A 184 12.21 -0.82 -9.03
CA LEU A 184 11.86 -2.18 -8.60
C LEU A 184 10.58 -2.70 -9.26
N THR A 185 9.64 -1.79 -9.56
CA THR A 185 8.36 -2.16 -10.21
C THR A 185 8.53 -2.38 -11.72
N ALA A 186 9.46 -1.67 -12.36
CA ALA A 186 9.61 -1.62 -13.81
C ALA A 186 9.62 -3.00 -14.51
N PRO A 187 10.31 -4.05 -13.98
CA PRO A 187 10.30 -5.38 -14.60
C PRO A 187 8.92 -6.09 -14.59
N LEU A 188 7.97 -5.57 -13.82
CA LEU A 188 6.61 -6.13 -13.68
C LEU A 188 5.58 -5.40 -14.54
N LEU A 189 5.99 -4.28 -15.17
CA LEU A 189 5.10 -3.42 -15.96
C LEU A 189 5.11 -3.83 -17.43
N GLY A 190 3.94 -3.78 -18.05
CA GLY A 190 3.85 -3.74 -19.50
C GLY A 190 4.36 -2.41 -20.06
N PRO A 191 4.59 -2.32 -21.39
CA PRO A 191 5.11 -1.09 -22.02
C PRO A 191 4.26 0.16 -21.73
N ARG A 192 2.94 0.02 -21.75
CA ARG A 192 1.98 1.10 -21.45
C ARG A 192 2.07 1.56 -20.00
N GLU A 193 2.06 0.63 -19.06
CA GLU A 193 2.15 0.91 -17.63
C GLU A 193 3.50 1.53 -17.26
N ALA A 194 4.59 1.10 -17.91
CA ALA A 194 5.91 1.66 -17.71
C ALA A 194 6.00 3.12 -18.20
N GLU A 195 5.44 3.42 -19.37
CA GLU A 195 5.36 4.80 -19.89
C GLU A 195 4.51 5.67 -18.98
N LEU A 196 3.32 5.17 -18.56
CA LEU A 196 2.43 5.84 -17.63
C LEU A 196 3.14 6.18 -16.31
N ALA A 197 3.78 5.20 -15.67
CA ALA A 197 4.46 5.39 -14.39
C ALA A 197 5.58 6.44 -14.51
N ARG A 198 6.36 6.38 -15.58
CA ARG A 198 7.43 7.36 -15.85
C ARG A 198 6.86 8.77 -16.01
N GLY A 199 5.83 8.93 -16.86
CA GLY A 199 5.22 10.24 -17.11
C GLY A 199 4.55 10.85 -15.87
N LEU A 200 3.95 10.01 -15.02
CA LEU A 200 3.38 10.44 -13.74
C LEU A 200 4.46 10.87 -12.76
N TRP A 201 5.53 10.10 -12.66
CA TRP A 201 6.64 10.43 -11.78
C TRP A 201 7.31 11.75 -12.16
N GLU A 202 7.53 12.00 -13.45
CA GLU A 202 8.08 13.30 -13.92
C GLU A 202 7.21 14.50 -13.49
N ARG A 203 5.89 14.33 -13.42
CA ARG A 203 4.97 15.38 -12.96
C ARG A 203 4.96 15.57 -11.45
N VAL A 204 5.06 14.47 -10.70
CA VAL A 204 4.98 14.48 -9.22
C VAL A 204 6.28 14.97 -8.58
N ARG A 205 7.43 14.67 -9.16
CA ARG A 205 8.75 15.01 -8.58
C ARG A 205 9.16 16.48 -8.73
N GLN A 206 8.43 17.25 -9.54
CA GLN A 206 8.65 18.70 -9.70
C GLN A 206 8.20 19.47 -8.45
#